data_e6761a95d2b3db8e3fa1483ba12cce25
#
_entry.id   e6761a95d2b3db8e3fa1483ba12cce25
#
_cell.length_a   1.000
_cell.length_b   1.000
_cell.length_c   1.000
_cell.angle_alpha   90.00
_cell.angle_beta   90.00
_cell.angle_gamma   90.00
#
_symmetry.space_group_name_H-M   'P 1'
#
loop_
_entity.id
_entity.type
_entity.pdbx_description
1 polymer ?
#
loop_
_entity_poly.entity_id
_entity_poly.type
_entity_poly.pdbx_seq_one_letter_code
_entity_poly.pdbx_strand_id
1 'polypeptide(L)'
;MGTIERRRLGRTDIQASVLGFGGSEIGYQRVAARTVARLLGSALDAGLTVIDTAECYEDSEALVGKAIGGRRHEVALFTKCGHAGGWGRADWRPAALLRSIERSLGRLGTDHVDLIQLHSCSL
;
A
#
# COMPACT_ATOMS: atom_id res chain seq x y z
N MET A 1 20.50 -15.76 -7.14
CA MET A 1 20.10 -14.40 -6.76
C MET A 1 19.95 -14.32 -5.25
N GLY A 2 20.56 -13.33 -4.62
CA GLY A 2 20.40 -13.12 -3.18
C GLY A 2 18.97 -12.70 -2.86
N THR A 3 18.45 -13.18 -1.75
CA THR A 3 17.16 -12.72 -1.21
C THR A 3 17.35 -11.36 -0.55
N ILE A 4 16.34 -10.48 -0.66
CA ILE A 4 16.33 -9.19 0.03
C ILE A 4 16.31 -9.45 1.55
N GLU A 5 17.21 -8.77 2.28
CA GLU A 5 17.27 -8.85 3.74
C GLU A 5 15.93 -8.46 4.35
N ARG A 6 15.54 -9.13 5.44
CA ARG A 6 14.33 -8.82 6.20
C ARG A 6 14.67 -8.43 7.62
N ARG A 7 13.87 -7.52 8.17
CA ARG A 7 14.00 -7.09 9.57
C ARG A 7 12.62 -7.00 10.20
N ARG A 8 12.55 -7.24 11.49
CA ARG A 8 11.31 -7.04 12.23
C ARG A 8 10.93 -5.56 12.25
N LEU A 9 9.67 -5.25 11.90
CA LEU A 9 9.14 -3.90 11.94
C LEU A 9 8.78 -3.53 13.40
N GLY A 10 9.69 -2.82 14.05
CA GLY A 10 9.49 -2.37 15.43
C GLY A 10 9.19 -3.52 16.39
N ARG A 11 8.10 -3.40 17.15
CA ARG A 11 7.62 -4.42 18.11
C ARG A 11 6.51 -5.30 17.53
N THR A 12 6.31 -5.29 16.23
CA THR A 12 5.32 -6.14 15.55
C THR A 12 5.91 -7.49 15.19
N ASP A 13 5.06 -8.42 14.73
CA ASP A 13 5.49 -9.72 14.19
C ASP A 13 5.81 -9.66 12.70
N ILE A 14 5.74 -8.46 12.09
CA ILE A 14 5.96 -8.27 10.66
C ILE A 14 7.45 -8.34 10.34
N GLN A 15 7.82 -9.29 9.46
CA GLN A 15 9.16 -9.39 8.88
C GLN A 15 9.19 -8.62 7.56
N ALA A 16 9.59 -7.36 7.62
CA ALA A 16 9.61 -6.45 6.48
C ALA A 16 10.93 -6.57 5.70
N SER A 17 10.85 -6.64 4.37
CA SER A 17 12.05 -6.47 3.54
C SER A 17 12.62 -5.07 3.74
N VAL A 18 13.96 -4.95 3.75
CA VAL A 18 14.64 -3.64 3.92
C VAL A 18 14.41 -2.71 2.74
N LEU A 19 14.01 -3.25 1.60
CA LEU A 19 13.56 -2.53 0.42
C LEU A 19 12.05 -2.67 0.30
N GLY A 20 11.33 -1.58 0.10
CA GLY A 20 9.88 -1.54 -0.12
C GLY A 20 9.54 -0.94 -1.49
N PHE A 21 8.33 -1.22 -1.95
CA PHE A 21 7.77 -0.62 -3.15
C PHE A 21 6.85 0.54 -2.78
N GLY A 22 7.14 1.74 -3.31
CA GLY A 22 6.29 2.92 -3.17
C GLY A 22 5.28 3.02 -4.32
N GLY A 23 4.00 3.13 -4.00
CA GLY A 23 2.90 3.06 -4.97
C GLY A 23 2.46 4.39 -5.59
N SER A 24 3.10 5.52 -5.30
CA SER A 24 2.65 6.82 -5.80
C SER A 24 2.75 6.92 -7.33
N GLU A 25 3.87 6.53 -7.89
CA GLU A 25 4.16 6.67 -9.33
C GLU A 25 3.21 5.85 -10.21
N ILE A 26 2.88 4.62 -9.81
CA ILE A 26 1.98 3.78 -10.61
C ILE A 26 0.57 4.38 -10.71
N GLY A 27 0.13 5.12 -9.68
CA GLY A 27 -1.13 5.85 -9.70
C GLY A 27 -1.05 7.12 -10.53
N TYR A 28 -0.12 8.00 -10.21
CA TYR A 28 0.00 9.31 -10.89
C TYR A 28 0.36 9.20 -12.37
N GLN A 29 1.15 8.22 -12.75
CA GLN A 29 1.51 7.96 -14.15
C GLN A 29 0.51 7.07 -14.87
N ARG A 30 -0.56 6.66 -14.20
CA ARG A 30 -1.62 5.80 -14.76
C ARG A 30 -1.06 4.54 -15.45
N VAL A 31 -0.15 3.88 -14.75
CA VAL A 31 0.52 2.69 -15.28
C VAL A 31 -0.50 1.57 -15.51
N ALA A 32 -0.40 0.89 -16.64
CA ALA A 32 -1.34 -0.18 -17.00
C ALA A 32 -1.29 -1.33 -15.98
N ALA A 33 -2.45 -1.89 -15.64
CA ALA A 33 -2.58 -2.96 -14.64
C ALA A 33 -1.67 -4.16 -14.92
N ARG A 34 -1.50 -4.53 -16.19
CA ARG A 34 -0.60 -5.61 -16.60
C ARG A 34 0.86 -5.32 -16.24
N THR A 35 1.29 -4.08 -16.43
CA THR A 35 2.65 -3.65 -16.08
C THR A 35 2.87 -3.68 -14.58
N VAL A 36 1.90 -3.19 -13.79
CA VAL A 36 1.94 -3.23 -12.33
C VAL A 36 1.98 -4.68 -11.84
N ALA A 37 1.15 -5.55 -12.38
CA ALA A 37 1.13 -6.97 -12.01
C ALA A 37 2.48 -7.65 -12.27
N ARG A 38 3.12 -7.39 -13.42
CA ARG A 38 4.45 -7.90 -13.73
C ARG A 38 5.51 -7.36 -12.80
N LEU A 39 5.49 -6.06 -12.56
CA LEU A 39 6.45 -5.36 -11.69
C LEU A 39 6.39 -5.91 -10.26
N LEU A 40 5.20 -5.94 -9.67
CA LEU A 40 5.02 -6.43 -8.30
C LEU A 40 5.27 -7.93 -8.20
N GLY A 41 4.86 -8.73 -9.19
CA GLY A 41 5.17 -10.14 -9.24
C GLY A 41 6.67 -10.40 -9.20
N SER A 42 7.44 -9.71 -10.04
CA SER A 42 8.91 -9.81 -10.07
C SER A 42 9.54 -9.35 -8.75
N ALA A 43 9.03 -8.27 -8.15
CA ALA A 43 9.52 -7.76 -6.87
C ALA A 43 9.30 -8.76 -5.74
N LEU A 44 8.11 -9.37 -5.66
CA LEU A 44 7.80 -10.41 -4.68
C LEU A 44 8.68 -11.65 -4.88
N ASP A 45 8.91 -12.07 -6.13
CA ASP A 45 9.79 -13.20 -6.46
C ASP A 45 11.23 -12.92 -6.03
N ALA A 46 11.67 -11.68 -6.05
CA ALA A 46 12.98 -11.25 -5.56
C ALA A 46 13.08 -11.15 -4.04
N GLY A 47 11.96 -11.34 -3.32
CA GLY A 47 11.94 -11.32 -1.85
C GLY A 47 11.48 -10.00 -1.21
N LEU A 48 11.03 -9.01 -2.01
CA LEU A 48 10.38 -7.81 -1.49
C LEU A 48 9.06 -8.20 -0.83
N THR A 49 8.78 -7.64 0.36
CA THR A 49 7.52 -7.89 1.08
C THR A 49 6.72 -6.63 1.37
N VAL A 50 7.36 -5.46 1.38
CA VAL A 50 6.71 -4.20 1.77
C VAL A 50 6.16 -3.48 0.53
N ILE A 51 4.86 -3.20 0.54
CA ILE A 51 4.21 -2.32 -0.45
C ILE A 51 3.51 -1.20 0.32
N ASP A 52 3.87 0.04 0.00
CA ASP A 52 3.34 1.25 0.64
C ASP A 52 2.61 2.11 -0.39
N THR A 53 1.32 2.32 -0.18
CA THR A 53 0.46 3.14 -1.04
C THR A 53 -0.33 4.15 -0.22
N ALA A 54 -1.31 4.81 -0.83
CA ALA A 54 -2.21 5.75 -0.17
C ALA A 54 -3.52 5.91 -0.95
N GLU A 55 -4.60 6.29 -0.23
CA GLU A 55 -5.90 6.55 -0.85
C GLU A 55 -5.86 7.65 -1.90
N CYS A 56 -4.97 8.64 -1.74
CA CYS A 56 -4.86 9.78 -2.65
C CYS A 56 -3.90 9.57 -3.83
N TYR A 57 -3.32 8.39 -3.99
CA TYR A 57 -2.44 8.08 -5.13
C TYR A 57 -3.23 7.58 -6.35
N GLU A 58 -4.30 8.28 -6.72
CA GLU A 58 -5.16 7.94 -7.86
C GLU A 58 -5.60 6.46 -7.79
N ASP A 59 -5.30 5.66 -8.81
CA ASP A 59 -5.70 4.26 -8.89
C ASP A 59 -4.73 3.27 -8.21
N SER A 60 -3.72 3.77 -7.51
CA SER A 60 -2.64 2.93 -6.96
C SER A 60 -3.16 1.78 -6.08
N GLU A 61 -4.08 2.06 -5.14
CA GLU A 61 -4.64 1.02 -4.27
C GLU A 61 -5.32 -0.10 -5.06
N ALA A 62 -6.11 0.25 -6.08
CA ALA A 62 -6.79 -0.73 -6.93
C ALA A 62 -5.79 -1.54 -7.77
N LEU A 63 -4.76 -0.89 -8.31
CA LEU A 63 -3.70 -1.54 -9.09
C LEU A 63 -2.89 -2.51 -8.23
N VAL A 64 -2.51 -2.10 -7.04
CA VAL A 64 -1.81 -2.95 -6.06
C VAL A 64 -2.68 -4.13 -5.66
N GLY A 65 -3.92 -3.88 -5.25
CA GLY A 65 -4.85 -4.93 -4.83
C GLY A 65 -5.03 -6.00 -5.90
N LYS A 66 -5.21 -5.60 -7.15
CA LYS A 66 -5.32 -6.53 -8.28
C LYS A 66 -4.04 -7.33 -8.51
N ALA A 67 -2.89 -6.68 -8.38
CA ALA A 67 -1.60 -7.31 -8.63
C ALA A 67 -1.23 -8.37 -7.57
N ILE A 68 -1.59 -8.15 -6.31
CA ILE A 68 -1.19 -9.03 -5.20
C ILE A 68 -2.28 -9.98 -4.73
N GLY A 69 -3.47 -9.97 -5.35
CA GLY A 69 -4.65 -10.70 -4.87
C GLY A 69 -4.40 -12.17 -4.52
N GLY A 70 -3.69 -12.89 -5.37
CA GLY A 70 -3.30 -14.30 -5.14
C GLY A 70 -2.13 -14.49 -4.18
N ARG A 71 -1.45 -13.41 -3.78
CA ARG A 71 -0.22 -13.43 -2.98
C ARG A 71 -0.29 -12.48 -1.78
N ARG A 72 -1.50 -12.11 -1.36
CA ARG A 72 -1.72 -11.15 -0.24
C ARG A 72 -0.95 -11.54 1.03
N HIS A 73 -0.87 -12.82 1.33
CA HIS A 73 -0.19 -13.35 2.51
C HIS A 73 1.34 -13.16 2.50
N GLU A 74 1.94 -12.86 1.35
CA GLU A 74 3.38 -12.60 1.23
C GLU A 74 3.73 -11.13 1.44
N VAL A 75 2.73 -10.24 1.54
CA VAL A 75 2.90 -8.79 1.53
C VAL A 75 2.60 -8.18 2.89
N ALA A 76 3.52 -7.36 3.38
CA ALA A 76 3.25 -6.35 4.40
C ALA A 76 2.72 -5.11 3.68
N LEU A 77 1.40 -4.91 3.74
CA LEU A 77 0.67 -3.91 2.97
C LEU A 77 0.39 -2.68 3.83
N PHE A 78 0.90 -1.54 3.39
CA PHE A 78 0.73 -0.25 4.05
C PHE A 78 -0.08 0.68 3.16
N THR A 79 -0.99 1.45 3.78
CA THR A 79 -1.67 2.55 3.11
C THR A 79 -1.82 3.75 4.03
N LYS A 80 -2.41 4.81 3.53
CA LYS A 80 -2.51 6.09 4.24
C LYS A 80 -3.90 6.67 4.09
N CYS A 81 -4.38 7.33 5.13
CA CYS A 81 -5.69 7.99 5.16
C CYS A 81 -5.57 9.47 5.55
N GLY A 82 -6.64 10.22 5.37
CA GLY A 82 -6.76 11.62 5.71
C GLY A 82 -6.88 12.58 4.51
N HIS A 83 -6.71 12.10 3.28
CA HIS A 83 -6.82 12.90 2.06
C HIS A 83 -7.80 12.27 1.04
N ALA A 84 -8.98 11.88 1.50
CA ALA A 84 -10.00 11.22 0.65
C ALA A 84 -10.45 12.08 -0.55
N GLY A 85 -10.45 13.40 -0.39
CA GLY A 85 -10.78 14.36 -1.46
C GLY A 85 -9.62 14.68 -2.40
N GLY A 86 -8.49 14.00 -2.27
CA GLY A 86 -7.25 14.24 -3.01
C GLY A 86 -6.20 14.98 -2.18
N TRP A 87 -5.01 15.06 -2.73
CA TRP A 87 -3.90 15.74 -2.07
C TRP A 87 -4.24 17.19 -1.72
N GLY A 88 -3.93 17.60 -0.48
CA GLY A 88 -4.21 18.94 0.02
C GLY A 88 -5.62 19.15 0.57
N ARG A 89 -6.50 18.15 0.51
CA ARG A 89 -7.87 18.19 1.05
C ARG A 89 -7.97 17.24 2.24
N ALA A 90 -7.29 17.59 3.33
CA ALA A 90 -7.25 16.77 4.54
C ALA A 90 -8.60 16.78 5.28
N ASP A 91 -8.99 15.63 5.81
CA ASP A 91 -10.10 15.49 6.74
C ASP A 91 -9.71 14.47 7.83
N TRP A 92 -9.40 14.99 9.00
CA TRP A 92 -8.90 14.21 10.15
C TRP A 92 -10.00 13.79 11.13
N ARG A 93 -11.27 14.06 10.83
CA ARG A 93 -12.37 13.64 11.69
C ARG A 93 -12.42 12.10 11.75
N PRO A 94 -12.63 11.51 12.94
CA PRO A 94 -12.63 10.05 13.10
C PRO A 94 -13.53 9.32 12.11
N ALA A 95 -14.76 9.82 11.91
CA ALA A 95 -15.68 9.20 10.97
C ALA A 95 -15.20 9.25 9.51
N ALA A 96 -14.49 10.32 9.11
CA ALA A 96 -13.89 10.42 7.79
C ALA A 96 -12.73 9.43 7.61
N LEU A 97 -11.88 9.30 8.64
CA LEU A 97 -10.76 8.35 8.62
C LEU A 97 -11.24 6.90 8.53
N LEU A 98 -12.29 6.54 9.29
CA LEU A 98 -12.89 5.20 9.23
C LEU A 98 -13.42 4.89 7.82
N ARG A 99 -14.15 5.84 7.21
CA ARG A 99 -14.63 5.68 5.83
C ARG A 99 -13.48 5.56 4.82
N SER A 100 -12.39 6.29 5.02
CA SER A 100 -11.18 6.17 4.19
C SER A 100 -10.61 4.75 4.26
N ILE A 101 -10.48 4.21 5.46
CA ILE A 101 -9.96 2.86 5.67
C ILE A 101 -10.84 1.82 4.98
N GLU A 102 -12.16 1.91 5.15
CA GLU A 102 -13.11 1.01 4.49
C GLU A 102 -13.01 1.07 2.96
N ARG A 103 -12.90 2.26 2.39
CA ARG A 103 -12.70 2.41 0.94
C ARG A 103 -11.38 1.83 0.47
N SER A 104 -10.31 2.06 1.22
CA SER A 104 -8.99 1.49 0.91
C SER A 104 -9.02 -0.04 0.91
N LEU A 105 -9.64 -0.65 1.92
CA LEU A 105 -9.81 -2.11 1.98
C LEU A 105 -10.56 -2.63 0.75
N GLY A 106 -11.64 -1.95 0.35
CA GLY A 106 -12.40 -2.30 -0.85
C GLY A 106 -11.57 -2.19 -2.14
N ARG A 107 -10.79 -1.12 -2.31
CA ARG A 107 -9.90 -0.93 -3.48
C ARG A 107 -8.78 -1.95 -3.51
N LEU A 108 -8.17 -2.21 -2.36
CA LEU A 108 -7.09 -3.18 -2.22
C LEU A 108 -7.58 -4.64 -2.30
N GLY A 109 -8.90 -4.87 -2.20
CA GLY A 109 -9.48 -6.21 -2.28
C GLY A 109 -9.04 -7.12 -1.13
N THR A 110 -8.87 -6.56 0.06
CA THR A 110 -8.40 -7.28 1.25
C THR A 110 -9.25 -6.90 2.47
N ASP A 111 -9.26 -7.74 3.47
CA ASP A 111 -9.96 -7.50 4.75
C ASP A 111 -9.08 -6.79 5.79
N HIS A 112 -7.80 -6.62 5.51
CA HIS A 112 -6.87 -5.95 6.42
C HIS A 112 -5.70 -5.30 5.68
N VAL A 113 -5.12 -4.26 6.29
CA VAL A 113 -3.79 -3.74 5.99
C VAL A 113 -2.90 -3.96 7.22
N ASP A 114 -1.61 -4.05 7.01
CA ASP A 114 -0.64 -4.31 8.08
C ASP A 114 -0.24 -3.02 8.80
N LEU A 115 -0.35 -1.88 8.11
CA LEU A 115 -0.11 -0.57 8.67
C LEU A 115 -1.00 0.47 7.99
N ILE A 116 -1.68 1.31 8.78
CA ILE A 116 -2.38 2.51 8.31
C ILE A 116 -1.68 3.75 8.87
N GLN A 117 -1.46 4.74 8.02
CA GLN A 117 -0.73 5.96 8.35
C GLN A 117 -1.63 7.18 8.20
N LEU A 118 -1.50 8.17 9.09
CA LEU A 118 -2.06 9.50 8.86
C LEU A 118 -1.16 10.23 7.86
N HIS A 119 -1.71 10.54 6.70
CA HIS A 119 -0.94 11.05 5.56
C HIS A 119 -0.65 12.53 5.68
N SER A 120 0.59 12.89 5.98
CA SER A 120 1.03 14.29 6.12
C SER A 120 0.18 15.07 7.12
N CYS A 121 -0.13 14.44 8.25
CA CYS A 121 -0.85 15.07 9.33
C CYS A 121 0.08 16.06 10.05
N SER A 122 -0.38 17.30 10.24
CA SER A 122 0.31 18.27 11.11
C SER A 122 -0.02 17.96 12.57
N LEU A 123 0.97 18.11 13.44
CA LEU A 123 0.82 18.03 14.90
C LEU A 123 0.25 19.32 15.47
#